data_72f91f4e8975078d8cc27f65929924f0
#
_entry.id   72f91f4e8975078d8cc27f65929924f0
#
_cell.length_a   1.000
_cell.length_b   1.000
_cell.length_c   1.000
_cell.angle_alpha   90.00
_cell.angle_beta   90.00
_cell.angle_gamma   90.00
#
_symmetry.space_group_name_H-M   'P 1'
#
loop_
_entity.id
_entity.type
_entity.pdbx_description
1 polymer ?
#
loop_
_entity_poly.entity_id
_entity_poly.type
_entity_poly.pdbx_seq_one_letter_code
_entity_poly.pdbx_strand_id
1 'polypeptide(L)'
;MRWIHLICATMLCATALTEALPVTSSAPIDKLIPWLLQDEAQLREVPFAEVIRDTAGRKVLPLDPRNDTDQRVLKQISAVLDEVVRQVNADASAIHEIARINEVSSHFEDLLRQLLNDLPELACDFPPTAEGHAQRSGYPDLRIVDRKTKRVYYLDPKLYAKGSRESSFRTFYFEPRKSTNKVLDDAVHLVIGFEHEPRKDGRWKFTRWDVVDLAHFEVKLKAEFQGSNRDLYRPEAIVATSAK
;
A
#
# COMPACT_ATOMS: atom_id res chain seq x y z
N MET A 1 -68.24 47.01 -12.69
CA MET A 1 -68.51 45.59 -12.39
C MET A 1 -67.58 44.73 -13.24
N ARG A 2 -66.47 44.21 -12.68
CA ARG A 2 -65.59 43.24 -13.32
C ARG A 2 -65.15 42.23 -12.24
N TRP A 3 -65.58 41.02 -12.39
CA TRP A 3 -65.24 39.90 -11.53
C TRP A 3 -63.86 39.39 -11.91
N ILE A 4 -62.94 39.32 -10.95
CA ILE A 4 -61.64 38.70 -11.10
C ILE A 4 -61.72 37.32 -10.46
N HIS A 5 -61.58 36.29 -11.31
CA HIS A 5 -61.46 34.91 -10.83
C HIS A 5 -60.06 34.63 -10.37
N LEU A 6 -59.92 34.31 -9.10
CA LEU A 6 -58.66 33.85 -8.51
C LEU A 6 -58.55 32.33 -8.71
N ILE A 7 -57.63 31.90 -9.58
CA ILE A 7 -57.31 30.49 -9.76
C ILE A 7 -56.26 30.13 -8.75
N CYS A 8 -56.61 29.30 -7.77
CA CYS A 8 -55.72 28.72 -6.77
C CYS A 8 -55.05 27.47 -7.40
N ALA A 9 -53.78 27.56 -7.81
CA ALA A 9 -53.02 26.42 -8.29
C ALA A 9 -52.43 25.69 -7.08
N THR A 10 -52.97 24.54 -6.74
CA THR A 10 -52.39 23.62 -5.76
C THR A 10 -51.26 22.86 -6.38
N MET A 11 -50.04 23.18 -5.95
CA MET A 11 -48.80 22.50 -6.33
C MET A 11 -48.69 21.21 -5.52
N LEU A 12 -48.98 20.06 -6.14
CA LEU A 12 -48.69 18.76 -5.57
C LEU A 12 -47.19 18.51 -5.58
N CYS A 13 -46.56 18.56 -4.40
CA CYS A 13 -45.20 18.17 -4.20
C CYS A 13 -45.14 16.65 -4.10
N ALA A 14 -44.77 15.98 -5.20
CA ALA A 14 -44.52 14.54 -5.22
C ALA A 14 -43.14 14.30 -4.57
N THR A 15 -43.13 13.89 -3.31
CA THR A 15 -41.97 13.36 -2.63
C THR A 15 -41.68 11.96 -3.19
N ALA A 16 -40.69 11.85 -4.08
CA ALA A 16 -40.17 10.57 -4.48
C ALA A 16 -39.40 9.96 -3.30
N LEU A 17 -40.05 9.00 -2.66
CA LEU A 17 -39.38 8.08 -1.74
C LEU A 17 -38.42 7.21 -2.58
N THR A 18 -37.16 7.53 -2.57
CA THR A 18 -36.09 6.63 -3.03
C THR A 18 -35.98 5.51 -1.99
N GLU A 19 -36.69 4.41 -2.20
CA GLU A 19 -36.42 3.17 -1.48
C GLU A 19 -35.02 2.72 -1.84
N ALA A 20 -34.08 2.86 -0.89
CA ALA A 20 -32.79 2.22 -0.94
C ALA A 20 -33.04 0.71 -0.89
N LEU A 21 -32.83 0.04 -2.02
CA LEU A 21 -32.84 -1.42 -2.08
C LEU A 21 -31.84 -1.97 -1.05
N PRO A 22 -32.23 -2.90 -0.20
CA PRO A 22 -31.30 -3.55 0.70
C PRO A 22 -30.28 -4.31 -0.14
N VAL A 23 -29.01 -3.93 -0.06
CA VAL A 23 -27.89 -4.70 -0.62
C VAL A 23 -27.71 -5.95 0.26
N THR A 24 -28.59 -6.92 0.10
CA THR A 24 -28.40 -8.28 0.57
C THR A 24 -27.82 -9.11 -0.58
N SER A 25 -26.61 -8.81 -0.98
CA SER A 25 -25.80 -9.78 -1.71
C SER A 25 -24.86 -10.46 -0.71
N SER A 26 -25.38 -11.39 0.06
CA SER A 26 -24.55 -12.50 0.52
C SER A 26 -24.21 -13.28 -0.74
N ALA A 27 -23.03 -13.08 -1.32
CA ALA A 27 -22.50 -14.05 -2.28
C ALA A 27 -22.67 -15.43 -1.61
N PRO A 28 -23.29 -16.41 -2.28
CA PRO A 28 -23.62 -17.66 -1.61
C PRO A 28 -22.31 -18.29 -1.17
N ILE A 29 -22.06 -18.28 0.14
CA ILE A 29 -20.88 -18.87 0.80
C ILE A 29 -20.64 -20.28 0.30
N ASP A 30 -21.76 -21.00 0.03
CA ASP A 30 -21.79 -22.35 -0.52
C ASP A 30 -21.05 -22.49 -1.86
N LYS A 31 -20.90 -21.42 -2.64
CA LYS A 31 -20.15 -21.40 -3.90
C LYS A 31 -18.74 -20.85 -3.74
N LEU A 32 -18.54 -19.94 -2.78
CA LEU A 32 -17.25 -19.26 -2.57
C LEU A 32 -16.18 -20.27 -2.10
N ILE A 33 -16.48 -21.08 -1.08
CA ILE A 33 -15.50 -22.04 -0.53
C ILE A 33 -15.11 -23.09 -1.57
N PRO A 34 -16.05 -23.78 -2.26
CA PRO A 34 -15.70 -24.69 -3.34
C PRO A 34 -14.89 -24.03 -4.46
N TRP A 35 -15.22 -22.76 -4.83
CA TRP A 35 -14.46 -22.03 -5.82
C TRP A 35 -13.02 -21.75 -5.35
N LEU A 36 -12.83 -21.25 -4.13
CA LEU A 36 -11.49 -21.03 -3.55
C LEU A 36 -10.63 -22.30 -3.54
N LEU A 37 -11.25 -23.47 -3.32
CA LEU A 37 -10.54 -24.74 -3.29
C LEU A 37 -10.22 -25.30 -4.69
N GLN A 38 -11.07 -25.01 -5.70
CA GLN A 38 -10.88 -25.49 -7.07
C GLN A 38 -9.94 -24.59 -7.87
N ASP A 39 -9.95 -23.28 -7.59
CA ASP A 39 -9.23 -22.28 -8.36
C ASP A 39 -7.94 -21.80 -7.68
N GLU A 40 -7.37 -22.58 -6.76
CA GLU A 40 -6.11 -22.19 -6.09
C GLU A 40 -4.99 -21.84 -7.10
N ALA A 41 -4.96 -22.50 -8.25
CA ALA A 41 -3.99 -22.22 -9.30
C ALA A 41 -4.22 -20.84 -9.96
N GLN A 42 -5.49 -20.40 -10.11
CA GLN A 42 -5.84 -19.11 -10.69
C GLN A 42 -5.58 -17.93 -9.73
N LEU A 43 -5.39 -18.22 -8.44
CA LEU A 43 -5.02 -17.23 -7.43
C LEU A 43 -3.51 -16.98 -7.37
N ARG A 44 -2.72 -17.63 -8.22
CA ARG A 44 -1.27 -17.46 -8.36
C ARG A 44 -0.96 -16.78 -9.68
N GLU A 45 0.23 -16.21 -9.78
CA GLU A 45 0.73 -15.58 -11.01
C GLU A 45 -0.21 -14.46 -11.52
N VAL A 46 -0.85 -13.74 -10.59
CA VAL A 46 -1.71 -12.60 -10.95
C VAL A 46 -0.83 -11.39 -11.21
N PRO A 47 -0.84 -10.79 -12.42
CA PRO A 47 -0.03 -9.61 -12.69
C PRO A 47 -0.39 -8.45 -11.75
N PHE A 48 0.58 -7.95 -11.00
CA PHE A 48 0.35 -6.84 -10.06
C PHE A 48 -0.18 -5.60 -10.78
N ALA A 49 0.26 -5.36 -12.00
CA ALA A 49 -0.23 -4.27 -12.83
C ALA A 49 -1.75 -4.34 -13.09
N GLU A 50 -2.31 -5.55 -13.23
CA GLU A 50 -3.75 -5.74 -13.36
C GLU A 50 -4.48 -5.48 -12.06
N VAL A 51 -3.91 -5.94 -10.93
CA VAL A 51 -4.46 -5.65 -9.61
C VAL A 51 -4.56 -4.14 -9.37
N ILE A 52 -3.52 -3.37 -9.70
CA ILE A 52 -3.54 -1.92 -9.58
C ILE A 52 -4.55 -1.29 -10.55
N ARG A 53 -4.60 -1.73 -11.80
CA ARG A 53 -5.56 -1.22 -12.78
C ARG A 53 -7.01 -1.38 -12.28
N ASP A 54 -7.34 -2.54 -11.75
CA ASP A 54 -8.72 -2.87 -11.39
C ASP A 54 -9.13 -2.28 -10.02
N THR A 55 -8.17 -2.05 -9.12
CA THR A 55 -8.44 -1.47 -7.79
C THR A 55 -8.33 0.04 -7.75
N ALA A 56 -7.37 0.62 -8.46
CA ALA A 56 -7.05 2.05 -8.43
C ALA A 56 -7.43 2.80 -9.71
N GLY A 57 -7.72 2.09 -10.82
CA GLY A 57 -7.91 2.70 -12.14
C GLY A 57 -6.63 3.35 -12.68
N ARG A 58 -5.45 2.88 -12.24
CA ARG A 58 -4.14 3.45 -12.56
C ARG A 58 -3.25 2.41 -13.24
N LYS A 59 -2.21 2.90 -13.93
CA LYS A 59 -1.26 2.06 -14.64
C LYS A 59 0.02 1.92 -13.84
N VAL A 60 0.53 0.69 -13.75
CA VAL A 60 1.93 0.44 -13.39
C VAL A 60 2.76 0.62 -14.66
N LEU A 61 3.64 1.60 -14.65
CA LEU A 61 4.51 1.91 -15.77
C LEU A 61 5.86 1.18 -15.58
N PRO A 62 6.44 0.60 -16.64
CA PRO A 62 7.77 0.04 -16.54
C PRO A 62 8.83 1.17 -16.38
N LEU A 63 9.90 0.85 -15.66
CA LEU A 63 11.11 1.67 -15.69
C LEU A 63 11.79 1.49 -17.06
N ASP A 64 11.80 2.53 -17.89
CA ASP A 64 12.40 2.46 -19.24
C ASP A 64 13.87 2.91 -19.20
N PRO A 65 14.83 2.00 -19.41
CA PRO A 65 16.26 2.33 -19.43
C PRO A 65 16.65 3.27 -20.58
N ARG A 66 15.77 3.53 -21.55
CA ARG A 66 15.99 4.48 -22.64
C ARG A 66 15.38 5.86 -22.36
N ASN A 67 14.62 5.99 -21.28
CA ASN A 67 14.03 7.25 -20.85
C ASN A 67 15.00 8.01 -19.96
N ASP A 68 15.47 9.18 -20.40
CA ASP A 68 16.44 10.01 -19.67
C ASP A 68 15.98 10.37 -18.25
N THR A 69 14.67 10.56 -18.05
CA THR A 69 14.10 10.84 -16.72
C THR A 69 14.23 9.62 -15.81
N ASP A 70 13.87 8.43 -16.31
CA ASP A 70 13.97 7.20 -15.53
C ASP A 70 15.43 6.88 -15.17
N GLN A 71 16.36 7.03 -16.11
CA GLN A 71 17.79 6.85 -15.85
C GLN A 71 18.30 7.81 -14.77
N ARG A 72 17.97 9.10 -14.90
CA ARG A 72 18.38 10.12 -13.94
C ARG A 72 17.80 9.86 -12.56
N VAL A 73 16.48 9.62 -12.46
CA VAL A 73 15.80 9.37 -11.20
C VAL A 73 16.32 8.08 -10.54
N LEU A 74 16.54 7.00 -11.30
CA LEU A 74 17.12 5.77 -10.77
C LEU A 74 18.53 5.99 -10.23
N LYS A 75 19.37 6.77 -10.94
CA LYS A 75 20.70 7.13 -10.46
C LYS A 75 20.64 7.93 -9.15
N GLN A 76 19.71 8.87 -9.04
CA GLN A 76 19.50 9.67 -7.82
C GLN A 76 19.02 8.79 -6.66
N ILE A 77 18.03 7.91 -6.90
CA ILE A 77 17.57 6.93 -5.92
C ILE A 77 18.75 6.07 -5.46
N SER A 78 19.54 5.51 -6.38
CA SER A 78 20.70 4.66 -6.04
C SER A 78 21.70 5.37 -5.14
N ALA A 79 22.04 6.62 -5.43
CA ALA A 79 22.94 7.41 -4.60
C ALA A 79 22.35 7.66 -3.18
N VAL A 80 21.04 7.90 -3.10
CA VAL A 80 20.33 8.03 -1.81
C VAL A 80 20.35 6.71 -1.04
N LEU A 81 20.17 5.56 -1.71
CA LEU A 81 20.22 4.24 -1.06
C LEU A 81 21.60 3.94 -0.47
N ASP A 82 22.68 4.30 -1.15
CA ASP A 82 24.03 4.19 -0.62
C ASP A 82 24.21 5.05 0.64
N GLU A 83 23.68 6.27 0.62
CA GLU A 83 23.72 7.17 1.78
C GLU A 83 22.86 6.67 2.93
N VAL A 84 21.67 6.11 2.67
CA VAL A 84 20.82 5.46 3.68
C VAL A 84 21.61 4.35 4.37
N VAL A 85 22.21 3.43 3.61
CA VAL A 85 22.99 2.31 4.18
C VAL A 85 24.17 2.84 5.00
N ARG A 86 24.85 3.89 4.52
CA ARG A 86 25.95 4.52 5.28
C ARG A 86 25.47 5.08 6.61
N GLN A 87 24.33 5.79 6.64
CA GLN A 87 23.81 6.43 7.86
C GLN A 87 23.26 5.41 8.87
N VAL A 88 22.48 4.42 8.40
CA VAL A 88 21.91 3.40 9.30
C VAL A 88 22.99 2.50 9.90
N ASN A 89 24.12 2.33 9.24
CA ASN A 89 25.28 1.56 9.75
C ASN A 89 26.22 2.38 10.64
N ALA A 90 26.04 3.70 10.73
CA ALA A 90 26.90 4.53 11.57
C ALA A 90 26.75 4.17 13.05
N ASP A 91 27.82 4.23 13.82
CA ASP A 91 27.83 3.87 15.24
C ASP A 91 26.78 4.61 16.09
N ALA A 92 26.51 5.86 15.75
CA ALA A 92 25.53 6.71 16.41
C ALA A 92 24.09 6.54 15.88
N SER A 93 23.84 5.56 15.01
CA SER A 93 22.51 5.38 14.42
C SER A 93 21.49 4.94 15.46
N ALA A 94 20.38 5.67 15.53
CA ALA A 94 19.30 5.38 16.49
C ALA A 94 18.65 3.99 16.27
N ILE A 95 18.77 3.40 15.06
CA ILE A 95 18.21 2.08 14.79
C ILE A 95 18.86 0.97 15.64
N HIS A 96 20.07 1.18 16.16
CA HIS A 96 20.74 0.18 17.01
C HIS A 96 20.03 -0.02 18.36
N GLU A 97 19.29 0.98 18.83
CA GLU A 97 18.50 0.89 20.07
C GLU A 97 17.20 0.06 19.85
N ILE A 98 16.80 -0.17 18.61
CA ILE A 98 15.57 -0.86 18.27
C ILE A 98 15.84 -2.37 18.22
N ALA A 99 15.11 -3.13 19.03
CA ALA A 99 15.31 -4.57 19.13
C ALA A 99 14.70 -5.36 17.97
N ARG A 100 13.58 -4.88 17.41
CA ARG A 100 12.79 -5.60 16.41
C ARG A 100 12.94 -4.97 15.03
N ILE A 101 13.31 -5.77 14.04
CA ILE A 101 13.54 -5.30 12.67
C ILE A 101 12.28 -4.62 12.05
N ASN A 102 11.09 -5.09 12.38
CA ASN A 102 9.85 -4.51 11.88
C ASN A 102 9.61 -3.07 12.36
N GLU A 103 10.21 -2.68 13.49
CA GLU A 103 10.13 -1.33 14.04
C GLU A 103 11.17 -0.40 13.39
N VAL A 104 12.21 -0.97 12.75
CA VAL A 104 13.26 -0.23 12.05
C VAL A 104 12.78 0.33 10.70
N SER A 105 11.79 -0.31 10.06
CA SER A 105 11.35 0.05 8.70
C SER A 105 10.94 1.52 8.58
N SER A 106 10.24 2.07 9.59
CA SER A 106 9.81 3.47 9.59
C SER A 106 10.97 4.47 9.52
N HIS A 107 12.13 4.12 10.08
CA HIS A 107 13.34 4.96 9.99
C HIS A 107 13.89 5.01 8.57
N PHE A 108 13.81 3.90 7.82
CA PHE A 108 14.20 3.87 6.41
C PHE A 108 13.27 4.74 5.55
N GLU A 109 11.96 4.66 5.79
CA GLU A 109 10.99 5.51 5.08
C GLU A 109 11.25 7.01 5.34
N ASP A 110 11.46 7.39 6.61
CA ASP A 110 11.72 8.78 6.99
C ASP A 110 13.04 9.29 6.40
N LEU A 111 14.10 8.48 6.48
CA LEU A 111 15.42 8.84 5.96
C LEU A 111 15.42 8.94 4.42
N LEU A 112 14.80 7.98 3.73
CA LEU A 112 14.60 8.02 2.29
C LEU A 112 13.85 9.28 1.87
N ARG A 113 12.73 9.59 2.53
CA ARG A 113 11.94 10.79 2.24
C ARG A 113 12.76 12.06 2.43
N GLN A 114 13.54 12.15 3.51
CA GLN A 114 14.40 13.30 3.78
C GLN A 114 15.45 13.46 2.68
N LEU A 115 16.26 12.45 2.43
CA LEU A 115 17.38 12.51 1.47
C LEU A 115 16.90 12.73 0.03
N LEU A 116 15.75 12.17 -0.35
CA LEU A 116 15.17 12.42 -1.67
C LEU A 116 14.67 13.86 -1.81
N ASN A 117 14.15 14.48 -0.75
CA ASN A 117 13.75 15.89 -0.76
C ASN A 117 14.94 16.87 -0.73
N ASP A 118 16.13 16.44 -0.29
CA ASP A 118 17.35 17.23 -0.39
C ASP A 118 17.82 17.39 -1.84
N LEU A 119 17.27 16.57 -2.77
CA LEU A 119 17.51 16.70 -4.19
C LEU A 119 16.52 17.68 -4.83
N PRO A 120 17.01 18.81 -5.43
CA PRO A 120 16.11 19.88 -5.91
C PRO A 120 15.17 19.44 -7.03
N GLU A 121 15.53 18.40 -7.79
CA GLU A 121 14.71 17.88 -8.89
C GLU A 121 13.56 16.97 -8.46
N LEU A 122 13.60 16.47 -7.22
CA LEU A 122 12.59 15.54 -6.71
C LEU A 122 11.71 16.17 -5.63
N ALA A 123 10.53 15.60 -5.48
CA ALA A 123 9.68 15.78 -4.30
C ALA A 123 9.26 14.39 -3.82
N CYS A 124 9.43 14.10 -2.53
CA CYS A 124 9.11 12.82 -1.93
C CYS A 124 8.23 13.00 -0.70
N ASP A 125 7.05 12.36 -0.70
CA ASP A 125 6.10 12.43 0.41
C ASP A 125 5.45 11.08 0.67
N PHE A 126 4.83 10.94 1.85
CA PHE A 126 3.90 9.86 2.12
C PHE A 126 2.63 10.09 1.29
N PRO A 127 2.24 9.14 0.42
CA PRO A 127 1.06 9.34 -0.40
C PRO A 127 -0.21 9.36 0.47
N PRO A 128 -1.13 10.31 0.24
CA PRO A 128 -2.43 10.30 0.90
C PRO A 128 -3.29 9.13 0.39
N THR A 129 -4.30 8.76 1.16
CA THR A 129 -5.36 7.85 0.69
C THR A 129 -6.24 8.51 -0.37
N ALA A 130 -7.07 7.72 -1.06
CA ALA A 130 -8.05 8.23 -2.03
C ALA A 130 -9.05 9.23 -1.41
N GLU A 131 -9.28 9.15 -0.09
CA GLU A 131 -10.10 10.10 0.67
C GLU A 131 -9.31 11.32 1.17
N GLY A 132 -8.02 11.43 0.82
CA GLY A 132 -7.16 12.55 1.21
C GLY A 132 -6.60 12.47 2.63
N HIS A 133 -6.72 11.34 3.31
CA HIS A 133 -6.18 11.18 4.66
C HIS A 133 -4.69 10.81 4.63
N ALA A 134 -3.92 11.38 5.56
CA ALA A 134 -2.55 10.97 5.79
C ALA A 134 -2.51 9.59 6.45
N GLN A 135 -1.89 8.61 5.80
CA GLN A 135 -1.77 7.25 6.31
C GLN A 135 -0.40 6.67 5.94
N ARG A 136 0.39 6.26 6.94
CA ARG A 136 1.69 5.61 6.68
C ARG A 136 1.53 4.14 6.31
N SER A 137 0.62 3.42 6.97
CA SER A 137 0.39 2.00 6.68
C SER A 137 -0.18 1.77 5.28
N GLY A 138 0.12 0.60 4.72
CA GLY A 138 -0.35 0.16 3.41
C GLY A 138 0.49 0.70 2.25
N TYR A 139 0.47 -0.06 1.17
CA TYR A 139 1.21 0.21 -0.07
C TYR A 139 0.64 1.40 -0.85
N PRO A 140 1.48 2.23 -1.49
CA PRO A 140 2.93 2.32 -1.36
C PRO A 140 3.34 3.19 -0.15
N ASP A 141 4.61 3.05 0.31
CA ASP A 141 5.09 3.81 1.46
C ASP A 141 5.48 5.24 1.10
N LEU A 142 6.14 5.45 -0.06
CA LEU A 142 6.60 6.77 -0.51
C LEU A 142 6.16 7.05 -1.95
N ARG A 143 5.93 8.32 -2.24
CA ARG A 143 5.62 8.86 -3.57
C ARG A 143 6.66 9.89 -3.96
N ILE A 144 7.39 9.65 -5.04
CA ILE A 144 8.36 10.57 -5.63
C ILE A 144 7.76 11.19 -6.89
N VAL A 145 7.94 12.50 -7.04
CA VAL A 145 7.60 13.23 -8.26
C VAL A 145 8.86 13.88 -8.81
N ASP A 146 9.21 13.56 -10.04
CA ASP A 146 10.18 14.36 -10.78
C ASP A 146 9.59 15.75 -11.07
N ARG A 147 10.21 16.80 -10.54
CA ARG A 147 9.66 18.16 -10.63
C ARG A 147 9.60 18.69 -12.06
N LYS A 148 10.50 18.22 -12.92
CA LYS A 148 10.62 18.66 -14.31
C LYS A 148 9.55 18.03 -15.21
N THR A 149 9.43 16.70 -15.18
CA THR A 149 8.56 15.95 -16.10
C THR A 149 7.21 15.58 -15.49
N LYS A 150 7.06 15.75 -14.16
CA LYS A 150 5.91 15.31 -13.37
C LYS A 150 5.73 13.78 -13.34
N ARG A 151 6.72 13.02 -13.80
CA ARG A 151 6.71 11.57 -13.74
C ARG A 151 6.74 11.11 -12.28
N VAL A 152 5.92 10.12 -11.95
CA VAL A 152 5.72 9.63 -10.58
C VAL A 152 6.36 8.26 -10.41
N TYR A 153 6.96 8.06 -9.24
CA TYR A 153 7.54 6.79 -8.80
C TYR A 153 7.02 6.49 -7.39
N TYR A 154 6.50 5.29 -7.19
CA TYR A 154 6.16 4.79 -5.86
C TYR A 154 7.29 3.90 -5.34
N LEU A 155 7.67 4.08 -4.09
CA LEU A 155 8.68 3.27 -3.41
C LEU A 155 8.07 2.56 -2.22
N ASP A 156 8.52 1.31 -2.01
CA ASP A 156 8.10 0.48 -0.91
C ASP A 156 9.34 -0.22 -0.30
N PRO A 157 9.99 0.37 0.73
CA PRO A 157 11.17 -0.21 1.34
C PRO A 157 10.83 -1.47 2.15
N LYS A 158 11.64 -2.51 1.98
CA LYS A 158 11.50 -3.79 2.68
C LYS A 158 12.85 -4.20 3.27
N LEU A 159 12.83 -4.66 4.52
CA LEU A 159 14.01 -5.17 5.21
C LEU A 159 13.95 -6.70 5.19
N TYR A 160 15.04 -7.35 4.79
CA TYR A 160 15.12 -8.81 4.76
C TYR A 160 16.44 -9.32 5.31
N ALA A 161 16.38 -10.47 5.98
CA ALA A 161 17.57 -11.07 6.58
C ALA A 161 18.47 -11.69 5.50
N LYS A 162 19.77 -11.60 5.69
CA LYS A 162 20.76 -12.26 4.85
C LYS A 162 20.47 -13.76 4.73
N GLY A 163 20.46 -14.27 3.51
CA GLY A 163 20.12 -15.66 3.19
C GLY A 163 18.63 -15.93 3.05
N SER A 164 17.74 -14.96 3.28
CA SER A 164 16.29 -15.14 3.10
C SER A 164 15.77 -14.69 1.72
N ARG A 165 16.63 -14.34 0.78
CA ARG A 165 16.24 -13.85 -0.54
C ARG A 165 15.37 -14.83 -1.33
N GLU A 166 15.64 -16.13 -1.19
CA GLU A 166 14.87 -17.22 -1.81
C GLU A 166 13.71 -17.71 -0.93
N SER A 167 13.38 -16.98 0.13
CA SER A 167 12.30 -17.36 1.03
C SER A 167 10.94 -17.21 0.36
N SER A 168 10.06 -18.18 0.56
CA SER A 168 8.65 -18.13 0.15
C SER A 168 7.76 -17.37 1.14
N PHE A 169 8.32 -16.86 2.26
CA PHE A 169 7.56 -16.05 3.21
C PHE A 169 7.15 -14.72 2.59
N ARG A 170 5.91 -14.29 2.89
CA ARG A 170 5.36 -13.04 2.39
C ARG A 170 6.15 -11.84 2.88
N THR A 171 6.71 -11.07 1.95
CA THR A 171 7.40 -9.80 2.19
C THR A 171 6.61 -8.63 1.62
N PHE A 172 5.91 -8.84 0.50
CA PHE A 172 5.06 -7.85 -0.15
C PHE A 172 3.59 -8.07 0.23
N TYR A 173 2.87 -6.97 0.47
CA TYR A 173 1.45 -6.99 0.83
C TYR A 173 0.72 -5.81 0.19
N PHE A 174 -0.36 -6.10 -0.51
CA PHE A 174 -1.28 -5.11 -1.05
C PHE A 174 -2.71 -5.52 -0.70
N GLU A 175 -3.45 -4.64 -0.05
CA GLU A 175 -4.86 -4.84 0.26
C GLU A 175 -5.72 -4.00 -0.70
N PRO A 176 -6.57 -4.62 -1.54
CA PRO A 176 -7.38 -3.92 -2.52
C PRO A 176 -8.58 -3.23 -1.85
N ARG A 177 -8.37 -2.05 -1.28
CA ARG A 177 -9.42 -1.19 -0.72
C ARG A 177 -9.53 0.10 -1.51
N LYS A 178 -10.75 0.59 -1.75
CA LYS A 178 -10.96 1.82 -2.53
C LYS A 178 -10.65 3.07 -1.70
N SER A 179 -11.21 3.18 -0.49
CA SER A 179 -11.10 4.38 0.37
C SER A 179 -9.67 4.63 0.86
N THR A 180 -8.96 3.58 1.24
CA THR A 180 -7.59 3.66 1.77
C THR A 180 -6.51 3.42 0.73
N ASN A 181 -6.88 3.32 -0.56
CA ASN A 181 -5.92 3.18 -1.64
C ASN A 181 -5.06 4.43 -1.76
N LYS A 182 -3.73 4.24 -1.82
CA LYS A 182 -2.75 5.31 -1.95
C LYS A 182 -2.14 5.42 -3.36
N VAL A 183 -2.52 4.54 -4.29
CA VAL A 183 -2.09 4.60 -5.69
C VAL A 183 -3.01 5.55 -6.44
N LEU A 184 -2.59 6.81 -6.59
CA LEU A 184 -3.40 7.87 -7.18
C LEU A 184 -2.91 8.33 -8.57
N ASP A 185 -1.74 7.85 -9.00
CA ASP A 185 -1.10 8.22 -10.25
C ASP A 185 -0.80 7.00 -11.13
N ASP A 186 -0.72 7.21 -12.44
CA ASP A 186 0.00 6.30 -13.33
C ASP A 186 1.50 6.48 -13.01
N ALA A 187 2.18 5.43 -12.56
CA ALA A 187 3.52 5.55 -11.98
C ALA A 187 4.40 4.33 -12.24
N VAL A 188 5.70 4.53 -12.09
CA VAL A 188 6.66 3.43 -11.91
C VAL A 188 6.57 2.96 -10.45
N HIS A 189 6.50 1.66 -10.23
CA HIS A 189 6.35 1.06 -8.90
C HIS A 189 7.61 0.27 -8.55
N LEU A 190 8.30 0.66 -7.48
CA LEU A 190 9.58 0.10 -7.08
C LEU A 190 9.51 -0.45 -5.64
N VAL A 191 10.01 -1.67 -5.45
CA VAL A 191 10.37 -2.18 -4.12
C VAL A 191 11.86 -1.97 -3.90
N ILE A 192 12.21 -1.48 -2.71
CA ILE A 192 13.61 -1.35 -2.30
C ILE A 192 13.89 -2.38 -1.22
N GLY A 193 14.61 -3.43 -1.57
CA GLY A 193 15.03 -4.45 -0.60
C GLY A 193 16.33 -4.05 0.08
N PHE A 194 16.36 -4.00 1.42
CA PHE A 194 17.58 -3.81 2.20
C PHE A 194 17.92 -5.11 2.95
N GLU A 195 19.08 -5.69 2.63
CA GLU A 195 19.59 -6.89 3.30
C GLU A 195 20.28 -6.52 4.61
N HIS A 196 19.96 -7.23 5.69
CA HIS A 196 20.64 -7.08 6.96
C HIS A 196 21.22 -8.40 7.46
N GLU A 197 22.33 -8.32 8.18
CA GLU A 197 22.87 -9.42 8.99
C GLU A 197 22.01 -9.61 10.25
N PRO A 198 22.06 -10.80 10.89
CA PRO A 198 21.49 -10.96 12.23
C PRO A 198 22.02 -9.89 13.18
N ARG A 199 21.15 -9.35 14.04
CA ARG A 199 21.54 -8.36 15.05
C ARG A 199 22.63 -8.95 15.97
N LYS A 200 23.75 -8.28 16.03
CA LYS A 200 24.90 -8.73 16.84
C LYS A 200 25.35 -7.59 17.77
N ASP A 201 25.65 -7.92 19.02
CA ASP A 201 26.10 -6.97 20.04
C ASP A 201 25.23 -5.70 20.13
N GLY A 202 23.91 -5.90 19.99
CA GLY A 202 22.95 -4.81 20.00
C GLY A 202 22.86 -3.99 18.72
N ARG A 203 23.58 -4.34 17.66
CA ARG A 203 23.67 -3.56 16.44
C ARG A 203 23.06 -4.26 15.24
N TRP A 204 22.41 -3.48 14.38
CA TRP A 204 22.01 -3.87 13.04
C TRP A 204 23.14 -3.52 12.05
N LYS A 205 23.30 -4.35 11.02
CA LYS A 205 24.21 -4.09 9.91
C LYS A 205 23.53 -4.43 8.60
N PHE A 206 23.38 -3.40 7.75
CA PHE A 206 22.84 -3.52 6.41
C PHE A 206 23.96 -3.62 5.40
N THR A 207 23.89 -4.62 4.52
CA THR A 207 25.02 -5.01 3.65
C THR A 207 24.76 -4.79 2.18
N ARG A 208 23.48 -4.65 1.79
CA ARG A 208 23.09 -4.56 0.40
C ARG A 208 21.73 -3.91 0.27
N TRP A 209 21.50 -3.29 -0.88
CA TRP A 209 20.16 -2.92 -1.33
C TRP A 209 19.94 -3.39 -2.77
N ASP A 210 18.68 -3.63 -3.13
CA ASP A 210 18.21 -3.95 -4.47
C ASP A 210 16.99 -3.07 -4.80
N VAL A 211 16.92 -2.59 -6.05
CA VAL A 211 15.72 -1.92 -6.59
C VAL A 211 15.02 -2.90 -7.52
N VAL A 212 13.76 -3.17 -7.26
CA VAL A 212 12.94 -4.10 -8.03
C VAL A 212 11.79 -3.34 -8.69
N ASP A 213 11.71 -3.39 -10.02
CA ASP A 213 10.57 -2.87 -10.79
C ASP A 213 9.41 -3.85 -10.74
N LEU A 214 8.23 -3.38 -10.33
CA LEU A 214 7.02 -4.20 -10.20
C LEU A 214 6.18 -4.26 -11.49
N ALA A 215 6.63 -3.71 -12.60
CA ALA A 215 5.87 -3.71 -13.85
C ALA A 215 5.51 -5.13 -14.36
N HIS A 216 6.37 -6.09 -14.08
CA HIS A 216 6.16 -7.51 -14.43
C HIS A 216 6.07 -8.42 -13.21
N PHE A 217 5.81 -7.83 -12.04
CA PHE A 217 5.66 -8.59 -10.81
C PHE A 217 4.33 -9.33 -10.78
N GLU A 218 4.37 -10.59 -10.38
CA GLU A 218 3.20 -11.43 -10.18
C GLU A 218 2.96 -11.63 -8.69
N VAL A 219 1.72 -11.49 -8.28
CA VAL A 219 1.29 -11.70 -6.90
C VAL A 219 0.45 -12.96 -6.78
N LYS A 220 0.40 -13.47 -5.56
CA LYS A 220 -0.50 -14.55 -5.17
C LYS A 220 -1.61 -13.96 -4.30
N LEU A 221 -2.87 -14.20 -4.67
CA LEU A 221 -3.98 -13.92 -3.77
C LEU A 221 -3.99 -14.98 -2.65
N LYS A 222 -4.00 -14.52 -1.40
CA LYS A 222 -4.19 -15.36 -0.23
C LYS A 222 -5.56 -15.02 0.37
N ALA A 223 -6.48 -15.98 0.29
CA ALA A 223 -7.77 -15.86 0.96
C ALA A 223 -7.63 -16.28 2.43
N GLU A 224 -8.01 -15.40 3.35
CA GLU A 224 -8.00 -15.66 4.78
C GLU A 224 -9.35 -15.24 5.37
N PHE A 225 -9.97 -16.12 6.16
CA PHE A 225 -11.11 -15.75 6.98
C PHE A 225 -10.59 -15.15 8.28
N GLN A 226 -10.98 -13.90 8.57
CA GLN A 226 -10.47 -13.14 9.72
C GLN A 226 -11.61 -12.84 10.70
N GLY A 227 -11.28 -12.86 11.99
CA GLY A 227 -12.13 -12.40 13.07
C GLY A 227 -11.32 -11.55 14.06
N SER A 228 -11.89 -10.44 14.49
CA SER A 228 -11.30 -9.59 15.52
C SER A 228 -11.65 -10.08 16.94
N ASN A 229 -10.96 -9.56 17.96
CA ASN A 229 -11.35 -9.79 19.36
C ASN A 229 -12.82 -9.41 19.61
N ARG A 230 -13.31 -8.35 18.97
CA ARG A 230 -14.70 -7.93 19.06
C ARG A 230 -15.68 -8.98 18.50
N ASP A 231 -15.26 -9.70 17.45
CA ASP A 231 -16.07 -10.74 16.82
C ASP A 231 -16.05 -12.04 17.63
N LEU A 232 -14.91 -12.36 18.28
CA LEU A 232 -14.72 -13.55 19.09
C LEU A 232 -15.35 -13.45 20.47
N TYR A 233 -15.15 -12.32 21.17
CA TYR A 233 -15.54 -12.16 22.57
C TYR A 233 -16.90 -11.47 22.73
N ARG A 234 -17.86 -11.84 21.90
CA ARG A 234 -19.25 -11.41 22.09
C ARG A 234 -19.84 -12.07 23.33
N PRO A 235 -20.63 -11.36 24.15
CA PRO A 235 -21.20 -11.93 25.36
C PRO A 235 -21.95 -13.24 25.13
N GLU A 236 -22.71 -13.35 24.04
CA GLU A 236 -23.47 -14.53 23.66
C GLU A 236 -22.63 -15.72 23.19
N ALA A 237 -21.36 -15.49 22.80
CA ALA A 237 -20.43 -16.52 22.36
C ALA A 237 -19.56 -17.07 23.51
N ILE A 238 -19.51 -16.37 24.63
CA ILE A 238 -18.67 -16.78 25.79
C ILE A 238 -19.40 -17.85 26.57
N VAL A 239 -18.89 -19.10 26.51
CA VAL A 239 -19.49 -20.25 27.21
C VAL A 239 -18.93 -20.45 28.62
N ALA A 240 -17.79 -19.86 28.95
CA ALA A 240 -17.18 -19.88 30.28
C ALA A 240 -16.20 -18.72 30.44
N THR A 241 -16.05 -18.22 31.67
CA THR A 241 -15.05 -17.22 32.01
C THR A 241 -14.44 -17.55 33.38
N SER A 242 -13.19 -17.14 33.61
CA SER A 242 -12.60 -17.25 34.94
C SER A 242 -13.29 -16.27 35.89
N ALA A 243 -13.53 -16.69 37.12
CA ALA A 243 -13.90 -15.75 38.19
C ALA A 243 -12.77 -14.71 38.36
N LYS A 244 -13.16 -13.45 38.55
CA LYS A 244 -12.22 -12.38 38.91
C LYS A 244 -11.93 -12.46 40.41
#